data_b500c8330f0dde534d02a2816873ab7e
#
_entry.id   b500c8330f0dde534d02a2816873ab7e
#
_cell.length_a   1.000
_cell.length_b   1.000
_cell.length_c   1.000
_cell.angle_alpha   90.00
_cell.angle_beta   90.00
_cell.angle_gamma   90.00
#
_symmetry.space_group_name_H-M   'P 1'
#
loop_
_entity.id
_entity.type
_entity.pdbx_description
1 polymer ?
#
loop_
_entity_poly.entity_id
_entity_poly.type
_entity_poly.pdbx_seq_one_letter_code
_entity_poly.pdbx_strand_id
1 'polypeptide(L)'
;MTKKLESDLVENLNEIRSISSTFVVVNKYLKKSRNGRYYMNLTLSDRTGRIKAMMFDENAENILESIDVGTVCRVEGNVNEFPRDSKNFNIIINSIVLFASIFLIGI
;
A
#
# COMPACT_ATOMS: atom_id res chain seq x y z
N MET A 1 -17.94 9.19 5.91
CA MET A 1 -16.86 8.42 5.25
C MET A 1 -17.42 7.12 4.70
N THR A 2 -17.05 6.78 3.49
CA THR A 2 -17.53 5.56 2.85
C THR A 2 -16.90 4.34 3.51
N LYS A 3 -17.72 3.36 3.84
CA LYS A 3 -17.25 2.11 4.42
C LYS A 3 -16.42 1.33 3.39
N LYS A 4 -15.29 0.79 3.83
CA LYS A 4 -14.45 -0.05 2.99
C LYS A 4 -15.19 -1.33 2.60
N LEU A 5 -15.09 -1.73 1.33
CA LEU A 5 -15.69 -2.97 0.85
C LEU A 5 -15.01 -4.16 1.51
N GLU A 6 -15.80 -5.15 1.88
CA GLU A 6 -15.30 -6.37 2.51
C GLU A 6 -14.30 -7.09 1.61
N SER A 7 -14.56 -7.13 0.30
CA SER A 7 -13.64 -7.74 -0.67
C SER A 7 -12.28 -7.06 -0.74
N ASP A 8 -12.16 -5.82 -0.28
CA ASP A 8 -10.90 -5.06 -0.28
C ASP A 8 -10.15 -5.13 1.05
N LEU A 9 -10.69 -5.83 2.05
CA LEU A 9 -9.98 -6.05 3.32
C LEU A 9 -8.71 -6.88 3.06
N VAL A 10 -7.64 -6.57 3.79
CA VAL A 10 -6.35 -7.26 3.59
C VAL A 10 -6.52 -8.77 3.61
N GLU A 11 -7.31 -9.32 4.52
CA GLU A 11 -7.52 -10.77 4.61
C GLU A 11 -8.11 -11.38 3.35
N ASN A 12 -8.75 -10.57 2.49
CA ASN A 12 -9.39 -11.02 1.26
C ASN A 12 -8.59 -10.69 -0.01
N LEU A 13 -7.39 -10.11 0.13
CA LEU A 13 -6.52 -9.80 -0.99
C LEU A 13 -5.66 -11.01 -1.35
N ASN A 14 -6.30 -12.05 -1.85
CA ASN A 14 -5.69 -13.36 -2.09
C ASN A 14 -5.77 -13.82 -3.54
N GLU A 15 -5.93 -12.87 -4.46
CA GLU A 15 -5.93 -13.15 -5.90
C GLU A 15 -5.39 -11.94 -6.66
N ILE A 16 -4.89 -12.17 -7.85
CA ILE A 16 -4.38 -11.11 -8.73
C ILE A 16 -5.57 -10.34 -9.29
N ARG A 17 -5.66 -9.06 -8.97
CA ARG A 17 -6.73 -8.17 -9.44
C ARG A 17 -6.35 -6.70 -9.20
N SER A 18 -7.10 -5.81 -9.84
CA SER A 18 -6.98 -4.39 -9.53
C SER A 18 -7.62 -4.09 -8.18
N ILE A 19 -7.12 -3.05 -7.52
CA ILE A 19 -7.65 -2.60 -6.22
C ILE A 19 -7.67 -1.07 -6.17
N SER A 20 -8.70 -0.54 -5.53
CA SER A 20 -8.80 0.87 -5.17
C SER A 20 -9.45 0.92 -3.79
N SER A 21 -8.66 1.18 -2.76
CA SER A 21 -9.17 1.12 -1.39
C SER A 21 -8.30 1.93 -0.42
N THR A 22 -8.76 2.00 0.82
CA THR A 22 -8.11 2.77 1.89
C THR A 22 -7.36 1.86 2.85
N PHE A 23 -6.23 2.35 3.33
CA PHE A 23 -5.36 1.65 4.28
C PHE A 23 -4.69 2.65 5.20
N VAL A 24 -4.11 2.15 6.28
CA VAL A 24 -3.21 2.91 7.14
C VAL A 24 -1.78 2.51 6.81
N VAL A 25 -0.88 3.48 6.70
CA VAL A 25 0.54 3.21 6.51
C VAL A 25 1.14 2.90 7.87
N VAL A 26 1.67 1.69 8.05
CA VAL A 26 2.29 1.28 9.31
C VAL A 26 3.81 1.22 9.24
N ASN A 27 4.37 1.19 8.04
CA ASN A 27 5.82 1.25 7.85
C ASN A 27 6.12 1.77 6.45
N LYS A 28 7.28 2.41 6.30
CA LYS A 28 7.72 2.94 5.01
C LYS A 28 9.24 2.87 4.93
N TYR A 29 9.76 2.58 3.75
CA TYR A 29 11.19 2.70 3.49
C TYR A 29 11.48 2.75 2.00
N LEU A 30 12.64 3.29 1.66
CA LEU A 30 13.12 3.36 0.30
C LEU A 30 14.04 2.18 0.03
N LYS A 31 13.82 1.51 -1.10
CA LYS A 31 14.68 0.42 -1.56
C LYS A 31 15.31 0.75 -2.89
N LYS A 32 16.44 0.14 -3.16
CA LYS A 32 17.16 0.28 -4.42
C LYS A 32 17.07 -1.04 -5.18
N SER A 33 16.61 -0.97 -6.42
CA SER A 33 16.55 -2.14 -7.29
C SER A 33 17.91 -2.46 -7.88
N ARG A 34 18.04 -3.61 -8.54
CA ARG A 34 19.29 -4.05 -9.18
C ARG A 34 19.82 -3.04 -10.21
N ASN A 35 18.93 -2.34 -10.90
CA ASN A 35 19.34 -1.35 -11.90
C ASN A 35 19.68 0.02 -11.30
N GLY A 36 19.74 0.11 -9.97
CA GLY A 36 20.10 1.34 -9.28
C GLY A 36 18.98 2.33 -9.06
N ARG A 37 17.78 2.01 -9.48
CA ARG A 37 16.61 2.89 -9.27
C ARG A 37 16.00 2.66 -7.91
N TYR A 38 15.57 3.75 -7.27
CA TYR A 38 14.87 3.68 -6.00
C TYR A 38 13.39 3.41 -6.21
N TYR A 39 12.79 2.69 -5.28
CA TYR A 39 11.36 2.50 -5.23
C TYR A 39 10.86 2.52 -3.79
N MET A 40 9.60 2.88 -3.62
CA MET A 40 8.98 3.01 -2.32
C MET A 40 8.40 1.67 -1.86
N ASN A 41 8.68 1.32 -0.62
CA ASN A 41 8.09 0.17 0.05
C ASN A 41 7.23 0.63 1.21
N LEU A 42 5.99 0.18 1.25
CA LEU A 42 5.08 0.46 2.33
C LEU A 42 4.57 -0.83 2.93
N THR A 43 4.26 -0.81 4.22
CA THR A 43 3.39 -1.81 4.82
C THR A 43 2.06 -1.12 5.08
N LEU A 44 1.02 -1.63 4.47
CA LEU A 44 -0.34 -1.12 4.59
C LEU A 44 -1.14 -2.03 5.51
N SER A 45 -2.06 -1.44 6.26
CA SER A 45 -2.84 -2.19 7.24
C SER A 45 -4.30 -1.78 7.21
N ASP A 46 -5.16 -2.70 7.56
CA ASP A 46 -6.52 -2.44 8.02
C ASP A 46 -6.78 -3.34 9.24
N ARG A 47 -8.03 -3.40 9.72
CA ARG A 47 -8.35 -4.19 10.92
C ARG A 47 -8.12 -5.70 10.76
N THR A 48 -7.96 -6.19 9.53
CA THR A 48 -7.85 -7.63 9.25
C THR A 48 -6.41 -8.10 9.05
N GLY A 49 -5.46 -7.19 8.85
CA GLY A 49 -4.08 -7.59 8.65
C GLY A 49 -3.22 -6.54 7.97
N ARG A 50 -2.07 -6.97 7.52
CA ARG A 50 -1.06 -6.14 6.87
C ARG A 50 -0.68 -6.72 5.52
N ILE A 51 -0.35 -5.85 4.58
CA ILE A 51 0.10 -6.25 3.26
C ILE A 51 1.23 -5.33 2.81
N LYS A 52 2.21 -5.89 2.12
CA LYS A 52 3.29 -5.11 1.55
C LYS A 52 2.85 -4.47 0.26
N ALA A 53 3.33 -3.24 0.02
CA ALA A 53 3.01 -2.50 -1.18
C ALA A 53 4.26 -1.81 -1.70
N MET A 54 4.37 -1.73 -3.03
CA MET A 54 5.53 -1.13 -3.68
C MET A 54 5.07 -0.15 -4.74
N MET A 55 5.79 0.97 -4.83
CA MET A 55 5.53 1.96 -5.88
C MET A 55 6.84 2.24 -6.62
N PHE A 56 6.84 1.93 -7.91
CA PHE A 56 7.97 2.14 -8.80
C PHE A 56 7.74 3.45 -9.55
N ASP A 57 8.30 4.53 -8.99
CA ASP A 57 8.13 5.87 -9.54
C ASP A 57 9.47 6.60 -9.41
N GLU A 58 9.83 7.37 -10.42
CA GLU A 58 11.09 8.14 -10.38
C GLU A 58 11.12 9.17 -9.26
N ASN A 59 9.96 9.57 -8.75
CA ASN A 59 9.83 10.49 -7.62
C ASN A 59 9.60 9.77 -6.29
N ALA A 60 9.88 8.46 -6.22
CA ALA A 60 9.60 7.64 -5.04
C ALA A 60 10.14 8.24 -3.74
N GLU A 61 11.35 8.80 -3.78
CA GLU A 61 11.96 9.42 -2.60
C GLU A 61 11.13 10.59 -2.08
N ASN A 62 10.71 11.48 -2.98
CA ASN A 62 9.90 12.64 -2.60
C ASN A 62 8.52 12.23 -2.12
N ILE A 63 7.92 11.26 -2.77
CA ILE A 63 6.61 10.74 -2.37
C ILE A 63 6.71 10.13 -0.97
N LEU A 64 7.75 9.35 -0.72
CA LEU A 64 7.96 8.71 0.57
C LEU A 64 8.10 9.71 1.70
N GLU A 65 8.82 10.81 1.47
CA GLU A 65 8.99 11.87 2.46
C GLU A 65 7.67 12.52 2.86
N SER A 66 6.71 12.56 1.94
CA SER A 66 5.39 13.15 2.20
C SER A 66 4.46 12.23 3.00
N ILE A 67 4.84 10.97 3.18
CA ILE A 67 4.02 9.97 3.87
C ILE A 67 4.51 9.80 5.30
N ASP A 68 3.64 10.03 6.28
CA ASP A 68 3.93 9.74 7.67
C ASP A 68 3.30 8.41 8.08
N VAL A 69 4.01 7.65 8.90
CA VAL A 69 3.45 6.45 9.51
C VAL A 69 2.23 6.84 10.33
N GLY A 70 1.14 6.10 10.18
CA GLY A 70 -0.14 6.44 10.78
C GLY A 70 -1.08 7.20 9.85
N THR A 71 -0.61 7.55 8.64
CA THR A 71 -1.45 8.25 7.67
C THR A 71 -2.44 7.28 7.04
N VAL A 72 -3.67 7.75 6.89
CA VAL A 72 -4.69 7.05 6.10
C VAL A 72 -4.51 7.44 4.64
N CYS A 73 -4.48 6.46 3.78
CA CYS A 73 -4.29 6.70 2.36
C CYS A 73 -5.29 5.91 1.53
N ARG A 74 -5.56 6.41 0.33
CA ARG A 74 -6.26 5.64 -0.69
C ARG A 74 -5.23 5.20 -1.72
N VAL A 75 -5.22 3.91 -2.01
CA VAL A 75 -4.28 3.30 -2.95
C VAL A 75 -5.05 2.75 -4.13
N GLU A 76 -4.57 3.08 -5.32
CA GLU A 76 -5.00 2.45 -6.56
C GLU A 76 -3.83 1.66 -7.12
N GLY A 77 -4.07 0.44 -7.51
CA GLY A 77 -3.02 -0.42 -8.04
C GLY A 77 -3.51 -1.81 -8.34
N ASN A 78 -2.62 -2.77 -8.22
CA ASN A 78 -2.92 -4.17 -8.50
C ASN A 78 -2.39 -5.05 -7.38
N VAL A 79 -3.24 -6.00 -6.96
CA VAL A 79 -2.78 -7.09 -6.11
C VAL A 79 -2.01 -8.05 -6.99
N ASN A 80 -0.81 -8.39 -6.56
CA ASN A 80 0.09 -9.25 -7.30
C ASN A 80 0.58 -10.38 -6.41
N GLU A 81 1.02 -11.47 -7.02
CA GLU A 81 1.57 -12.61 -6.30
C GLU A 81 3.05 -12.75 -6.65
N PHE A 82 3.90 -12.75 -5.62
CA PHE A 82 5.32 -12.90 -5.84
C PHE A 82 5.98 -13.61 -4.64
N PRO A 83 6.74 -14.68 -4.86
CA PRO A 83 6.94 -15.33 -6.15
C PRO A 83 5.66 -15.94 -6.73
N ARG A 84 5.68 -16.23 -8.02
CA ARG A 84 4.53 -16.84 -8.70
C ARG A 84 4.10 -18.14 -8.00
N ASP A 85 2.80 -18.32 -7.84
CA ASP A 85 2.18 -19.49 -7.20
C ASP A 85 2.59 -19.71 -5.74
N SER A 86 3.11 -18.67 -5.07
CA SER A 86 3.57 -18.76 -3.68
C SER A 86 2.49 -18.51 -2.64
N LYS A 87 1.34 -17.97 -3.07
CA LYS A 87 0.30 -17.44 -2.18
C LYS A 87 0.76 -16.23 -1.37
N ASN A 88 1.84 -15.59 -1.78
CA ASN A 88 2.37 -14.40 -1.16
C ASN A 88 1.95 -13.17 -1.97
N PHE A 89 0.97 -12.43 -1.47
CA PHE A 89 0.36 -11.31 -2.17
C PHE A 89 0.91 -9.97 -1.69
N ASN A 90 1.03 -9.03 -2.63
CA ASN A 90 1.43 -7.66 -2.37
C ASN A 90 0.65 -6.73 -3.31
N ILE A 91 0.77 -5.43 -3.08
CA ILE A 91 0.13 -4.43 -3.95
C ILE A 91 1.21 -3.68 -4.71
N ILE A 92 1.05 -3.59 -6.02
CA ILE A 92 1.83 -2.66 -6.84
C ILE A 92 1.00 -1.40 -6.99
N ILE A 93 1.48 -0.30 -6.41
CA ILE A 93 0.76 0.96 -6.33
C ILE A 93 0.95 1.76 -7.61
N ASN A 94 -0.15 2.20 -8.22
CA ASN A 94 -0.14 3.12 -9.36
C ASN A 94 -0.31 4.57 -8.88
N SER A 95 -1.17 4.79 -7.89
CA SER A 95 -1.34 6.12 -7.30
C SER A 95 -1.71 6.00 -5.83
N ILE A 96 -1.34 7.02 -5.06
CA ILE A 96 -1.64 7.10 -3.64
C ILE A 96 -2.10 8.51 -3.30
N VAL A 97 -3.18 8.62 -2.54
CA VAL A 97 -3.71 9.87 -2.04
C VAL A 97 -3.70 9.80 -0.51
N LEU A 98 -3.12 10.80 0.11
CA LEU A 98 -3.03 10.87 1.58
C LEU A 98 -4.21 11.68 2.11
N PHE A 99 -4.87 11.18 3.16
CA PHE A 99 -5.98 11.88 3.79
C PHE A 99 -5.55 12.57 5.09
N ALA A 100 -5.46 11.80 6.17
CA ALA A 100 -5.16 12.33 7.48
C ALA A 100 -4.58 11.24 8.37
N SER A 101 -4.00 11.61 9.51
CA SER A 101 -3.55 10.61 10.46
C SER A 101 -4.76 9.98 11.14
N ILE A 102 -4.60 8.75 11.60
CA ILE A 102 -5.66 8.01 12.30
C ILE A 102 -6.08 8.69 13.60
N PHE A 103 -5.22 9.52 14.19
CA PHE A 103 -5.53 10.28 15.40
C PHE A 103 -6.62 11.33 15.17
N LEU A 104 -6.76 11.79 13.93
CA LEU A 104 -7.74 12.82 13.59
C LEU A 104 -9.09 12.25 13.18
N ILE A 105 -9.13 11.04 12.62
CA ILE A 105 -10.36 10.46 12.09
C ILE A 105 -10.84 9.21 12.82
N GLY A 106 -10.07 8.70 13.77
CA GLY A 106 -10.51 7.61 14.63
C GLY A 106 -10.89 6.32 13.88
N ILE A 107 -10.01 5.79 13.12
CA ILE A 107 -10.24 4.54 12.36
C ILE A 107 -10.44 3.34 13.29
#